data_c063e4f846ee86a11f6afc03c711c114
#
_entry.id   c063e4f846ee86a11f6afc03c711c114
#
_cell.length_a   1.000
_cell.length_b   1.000
_cell.length_c   1.000
_cell.angle_alpha   90.00
_cell.angle_beta   90.00
_cell.angle_gamma   90.00
#
_symmetry.space_group_name_H-M   'P 1'
#
loop_
_entity.id
_entity.type
_entity.pdbx_description
1 polymer ?
#
loop_
_entity_poly.entity_id
_entity_poly.type
_entity_poly.pdbx_seq_one_letter_code
_entity_poly.pdbx_strand_id
1 'polypeptide(L)'
;GFGDDVSRILEGINPLGLTMAVDGHRFDPSEVRPQHQSVDMRRAVHTTRFSTDGVTVVYRIRALRNMPYALMTEVEVTAERDAEVLFSNGHTVPGEFADTLRESRTVGCEDGSRIAVQRTSGSYNRGRDHIVASSTFLCGEGCEAVSPESVRIVLRKGGRASFSLVGT
;
A
#
# COMPACT_ATOMS: atom_id res chain seq x y z
N GLY A 1 21.89 -2.93 32.04
CA GLY A 1 22.63 -4.05 31.50
C GLY A 1 22.43 -4.13 30.01
N PHE A 2 23.42 -3.67 29.27
CA PHE A 2 23.50 -3.89 27.83
C PHE A 2 24.18 -5.24 27.63
N GLY A 3 23.39 -6.28 27.54
CA GLY A 3 23.90 -7.63 27.49
C GLY A 3 23.46 -8.44 26.30
N ASP A 4 23.15 -7.84 25.16
CA ASP A 4 22.87 -8.60 23.96
C ASP A 4 23.51 -7.91 22.76
N ASP A 5 24.72 -8.30 22.43
CA ASP A 5 25.43 -7.98 21.19
C ASP A 5 24.78 -8.68 19.97
N VAL A 6 23.46 -8.81 19.95
CA VAL A 6 22.75 -9.32 18.80
C VAL A 6 22.29 -8.13 17.97
N SER A 7 22.83 -7.99 16.77
CA SER A 7 22.32 -7.04 15.79
C SER A 7 20.85 -7.34 15.53
N ARG A 8 19.95 -6.48 15.99
CA ARG A 8 18.54 -6.58 15.69
C ARG A 8 18.25 -5.88 14.35
N ILE A 9 17.46 -6.51 13.52
CA ILE A 9 16.88 -5.83 12.36
C ILE A 9 15.91 -4.79 12.90
N LEU A 10 16.16 -3.52 12.62
CA LEU A 10 15.22 -2.45 12.94
C LEU A 10 14.05 -2.54 11.96
N GLU A 11 12.84 -2.70 12.49
CA GLU A 11 11.62 -2.60 11.68
C GLU A 11 11.38 -1.13 11.33
N GLY A 12 11.22 -0.83 10.04
CA GLY A 12 10.87 0.50 9.56
C GLY A 12 9.36 0.74 9.54
N ILE A 13 8.97 1.98 9.28
CA ILE A 13 7.57 2.31 8.98
C ILE A 13 7.19 1.62 7.68
N ASN A 14 6.11 0.82 7.68
CA ASN A 14 5.59 0.20 6.46
C ASN A 14 4.63 1.16 5.75
N PRO A 15 4.99 1.71 4.56
CA PRO A 15 4.14 2.65 3.82
C PRO A 15 3.10 1.97 2.92
N LEU A 16 3.07 0.63 2.85
CA LEU A 16 2.25 -0.14 1.92
C LEU A 16 1.23 -1.05 2.62
N GLY A 17 0.61 -0.57 3.70
CA GLY A 17 -0.36 -1.31 4.51
C GLY A 17 -1.76 -1.32 3.92
N LEU A 18 -1.96 -1.90 2.70
CA LEU A 18 -3.27 -1.95 2.05
C LEU A 18 -4.26 -2.84 2.79
N THR A 19 -5.46 -2.29 3.00
CA THR A 19 -6.65 -3.03 3.42
C THR A 19 -7.74 -2.86 2.37
N MET A 20 -8.71 -3.77 2.33
CA MET A 20 -9.78 -3.79 1.33
C MET A 20 -11.14 -3.98 1.98
N ALA A 21 -12.15 -3.31 1.41
CA ALA A 21 -13.55 -3.59 1.66
C ALA A 21 -14.30 -3.76 0.33
N VAL A 22 -15.28 -4.65 0.27
CA VAL A 22 -16.19 -4.84 -0.87
C VAL A 22 -17.61 -4.58 -0.39
N ASP A 23 -18.31 -3.67 -1.05
CA ASP A 23 -19.68 -3.23 -0.68
C ASP A 23 -19.82 -2.89 0.82
N GLY A 24 -18.79 -2.26 1.38
CA GLY A 24 -18.73 -1.87 2.79
C GLY A 24 -18.27 -2.96 3.76
N HIS A 25 -18.15 -4.22 3.32
CA HIS A 25 -17.63 -5.30 4.15
C HIS A 25 -16.09 -5.29 4.10
N ARG A 26 -15.45 -5.02 5.23
CA ARG A 26 -13.99 -5.03 5.37
C ARG A 26 -13.48 -6.44 5.62
N PHE A 27 -12.49 -6.85 4.85
CA PHE A 27 -11.84 -8.15 5.00
C PHE A 27 -10.63 -8.06 5.93
N ASP A 28 -10.54 -8.99 6.87
CA ASP A 28 -9.30 -9.27 7.56
C ASP A 28 -8.35 -10.05 6.63
N PRO A 29 -7.05 -9.73 6.59
CA PRO A 29 -6.09 -10.48 5.79
C PRO A 29 -6.08 -11.98 6.05
N SER A 30 -6.45 -12.43 7.26
CA SER A 30 -6.55 -13.85 7.62
C SER A 30 -7.73 -14.57 6.97
N GLU A 31 -8.78 -13.86 6.56
CA GLU A 31 -9.96 -14.39 5.90
C GLU A 31 -9.75 -14.64 4.40
N VAL A 32 -8.73 -13.97 3.84
CA VAL A 32 -8.44 -14.05 2.41
C VAL A 32 -7.33 -15.05 2.15
N ARG A 33 -7.67 -16.17 1.51
CA ARG A 33 -6.68 -17.18 1.13
C ARG A 33 -6.15 -16.90 -0.29
N PRO A 34 -4.84 -16.78 -0.48
CA PRO A 34 -4.27 -16.68 -1.81
C PRO A 34 -4.60 -17.92 -2.64
N GLN A 35 -5.11 -17.70 -3.85
CA GLN A 35 -5.32 -18.78 -4.85
C GLN A 35 -4.02 -19.07 -5.61
N HIS A 36 -3.18 -18.06 -5.75
CA HIS A 36 -1.90 -18.15 -6.42
C HIS A 36 -0.92 -17.14 -5.82
N GLN A 37 0.30 -17.61 -5.58
CA GLN A 37 1.44 -16.76 -5.23
C GLN A 37 2.66 -17.17 -6.04
N SER A 38 3.42 -16.19 -6.51
CA SER A 38 4.67 -16.40 -7.23
C SER A 38 5.66 -15.28 -7.00
N VAL A 39 6.95 -15.62 -7.14
CA VAL A 39 8.05 -14.67 -7.08
C VAL A 39 8.87 -14.79 -8.36
N ASP A 40 8.91 -13.70 -9.14
CA ASP A 40 9.84 -13.59 -10.27
C ASP A 40 11.13 -12.95 -9.77
N MET A 41 12.12 -13.78 -9.49
CA MET A 41 13.43 -13.33 -8.98
C MET A 41 14.20 -12.46 -9.96
N ARG A 42 13.99 -12.64 -11.28
CA ARG A 42 14.66 -11.85 -12.32
C ARG A 42 14.15 -10.41 -12.35
N ARG A 43 12.83 -10.24 -12.17
CA ARG A 43 12.17 -8.93 -12.18
C ARG A 43 11.97 -8.34 -10.79
N ALA A 44 12.27 -9.13 -9.74
CA ALA A 44 11.98 -8.79 -8.34
C ALA A 44 10.50 -8.41 -8.13
N VAL A 45 9.60 -9.25 -8.64
CA VAL A 45 8.14 -9.06 -8.53
C VAL A 45 7.55 -10.22 -7.74
N HIS A 46 6.85 -9.89 -6.66
CA HIS A 46 5.98 -10.82 -5.96
C HIS A 46 4.54 -10.62 -6.42
N THR A 47 3.88 -11.68 -6.86
CA THR A 47 2.47 -11.65 -7.30
C THR A 47 1.62 -12.48 -6.37
N THR A 48 0.50 -11.93 -5.93
CA THR A 48 -0.54 -12.63 -5.18
C THR A 48 -1.89 -12.42 -5.86
N ARG A 49 -2.66 -13.51 -6.04
CA ARG A 49 -4.02 -13.49 -6.56
C ARG A 49 -4.97 -14.15 -5.58
N PHE A 50 -6.12 -13.54 -5.36
CA PHE A 50 -7.22 -14.11 -4.59
C PHE A 50 -8.57 -13.62 -5.12
N SER A 51 -9.64 -14.31 -4.72
CA SER A 51 -11.02 -13.90 -5.02
C SER A 51 -11.84 -13.91 -3.73
N THR A 52 -12.69 -12.93 -3.59
CA THR A 52 -13.62 -12.79 -2.47
C THR A 52 -14.81 -11.95 -2.92
N ASP A 53 -16.01 -12.26 -2.44
CA ASP A 53 -17.25 -11.51 -2.68
C ASP A 53 -17.50 -11.12 -4.15
N GLY A 54 -17.18 -12.04 -5.08
CA GLY A 54 -17.39 -11.79 -6.52
C GLY A 54 -16.42 -10.79 -7.13
N VAL A 55 -15.31 -10.50 -6.46
CA VAL A 55 -14.18 -9.76 -7.03
C VAL A 55 -12.92 -10.60 -7.00
N THR A 56 -12.12 -10.51 -8.05
CA THR A 56 -10.77 -11.07 -8.12
C THR A 56 -9.76 -9.94 -8.06
N VAL A 57 -8.79 -10.07 -7.18
CA VAL A 57 -7.73 -9.08 -6.96
C VAL A 57 -6.37 -9.70 -7.24
N VAL A 58 -5.55 -8.96 -7.96
CA VAL A 58 -4.15 -9.33 -8.22
C VAL A 58 -3.25 -8.21 -7.70
N TYR A 59 -2.39 -8.52 -6.74
CA TYR A 59 -1.32 -7.66 -6.26
C TYR A 59 -0.01 -8.02 -6.93
N ARG A 60 0.74 -7.02 -7.37
CA ARG A 60 2.13 -7.18 -7.82
C ARG A 60 3.01 -6.19 -7.06
N ILE A 61 3.81 -6.70 -6.15
CA ILE A 61 4.73 -5.88 -5.34
C ILE A 61 6.11 -5.96 -5.96
N ARG A 62 6.74 -4.81 -6.15
CA ARG A 62 8.09 -4.71 -6.69
C ARG A 62 8.92 -3.62 -6.02
N ALA A 63 10.23 -3.87 -5.87
CA ALA A 63 11.18 -2.85 -5.51
C ALA A 63 11.56 -2.05 -6.76
N LEU A 64 11.55 -0.73 -6.66
CA LEU A 64 11.91 0.16 -7.76
C LEU A 64 13.42 0.37 -7.78
N ARG A 65 14.14 -0.36 -8.66
CA ARG A 65 15.60 -0.35 -8.71
C ARG A 65 16.20 1.03 -9.03
N ASN A 66 15.46 1.87 -9.75
CA ASN A 66 15.90 3.21 -10.14
C ASN A 66 15.63 4.25 -9.04
N MET A 67 14.84 3.88 -8.05
CA MET A 67 14.48 4.73 -6.91
C MET A 67 14.81 3.95 -5.62
N PRO A 68 16.01 4.13 -5.07
CA PRO A 68 16.41 3.46 -3.84
C PRO A 68 15.38 3.70 -2.73
N TYR A 69 15.09 2.64 -1.98
CA TYR A 69 14.09 2.63 -0.90
C TYR A 69 12.63 2.78 -1.35
N ALA A 70 12.32 2.81 -2.64
CA ALA A 70 10.96 2.87 -3.12
C ALA A 70 10.41 1.48 -3.49
N LEU A 71 9.17 1.25 -3.10
CA LEU A 71 8.38 0.06 -3.40
C LEU A 71 7.12 0.48 -4.16
N MET A 72 6.62 -0.40 -5.02
CA MET A 72 5.36 -0.20 -5.72
C MET A 72 4.50 -1.45 -5.62
N THR A 73 3.24 -1.26 -5.27
CA THR A 73 2.20 -2.28 -5.34
C THR A 73 1.24 -1.90 -6.46
N GLU A 74 1.21 -2.68 -7.53
CA GLU A 74 0.19 -2.60 -8.57
C GLU A 74 -0.99 -3.48 -8.16
N VAL A 75 -2.18 -2.94 -8.22
CA VAL A 75 -3.42 -3.65 -7.89
C VAL A 75 -4.34 -3.63 -9.11
N GLU A 76 -4.82 -4.81 -9.46
CA GLU A 76 -5.79 -5.03 -10.51
C GLU A 76 -7.01 -5.71 -9.92
N VAL A 77 -8.19 -5.19 -10.20
CA VAL A 77 -9.47 -5.71 -9.72
C VAL A 77 -10.35 -6.06 -10.90
N THR A 78 -10.94 -7.25 -10.88
CA THR A 78 -11.95 -7.70 -11.85
C THR A 78 -13.20 -8.13 -11.09
N ALA A 79 -14.38 -7.74 -11.57
CA ALA A 79 -15.64 -8.01 -10.90
C ALA A 79 -16.45 -9.08 -11.68
N GLU A 80 -16.97 -10.08 -10.96
CA GLU A 80 -17.89 -11.10 -11.47
C GLU A 80 -19.37 -10.66 -11.30
N ARG A 81 -19.61 -9.64 -10.52
CA ARG A 81 -20.87 -8.94 -10.29
C ARG A 81 -20.63 -7.45 -10.17
N ASP A 82 -21.70 -6.65 -10.13
CA ASP A 82 -21.57 -5.23 -9.78
C ASP A 82 -21.03 -5.13 -8.34
N ALA A 83 -20.01 -4.31 -8.12
CA ALA A 83 -19.37 -4.15 -6.83
C ALA A 83 -18.70 -2.78 -6.66
N GLU A 84 -18.70 -2.28 -5.43
CA GLU A 84 -17.86 -1.18 -5.00
C GLU A 84 -16.71 -1.73 -4.15
N VAL A 85 -15.48 -1.40 -4.51
CA VAL A 85 -14.28 -1.81 -3.77
C VAL A 85 -13.55 -0.59 -3.27
N LEU A 86 -13.33 -0.54 -1.96
CA LEU A 86 -12.56 0.50 -1.29
C LEU A 86 -11.23 -0.09 -0.82
N PHE A 87 -10.13 0.49 -1.28
CA PHE A 87 -8.81 0.22 -0.72
C PHE A 87 -8.38 1.37 0.16
N SER A 88 -7.82 1.04 1.32
CA SER A 88 -7.23 2.02 2.23
C SER A 88 -5.80 1.64 2.55
N ASN A 89 -4.91 2.63 2.61
CA ASN A 89 -3.52 2.44 2.98
C ASN A 89 -3.25 3.07 4.35
N GLY A 90 -2.99 2.24 5.34
CA GLY A 90 -2.56 2.67 6.67
C GLY A 90 -1.06 2.42 6.84
N HIS A 91 -0.27 3.47 7.08
CA HIS A 91 1.12 3.26 7.45
C HIS A 91 1.19 2.54 8.81
N THR A 92 1.91 1.43 8.86
CA THR A 92 2.16 0.71 10.11
C THR A 92 3.46 1.22 10.72
N VAL A 93 3.39 1.68 11.96
CA VAL A 93 4.53 2.18 12.72
C VAL A 93 4.86 1.17 13.80
N PRO A 94 6.11 0.67 13.89
CA PRO A 94 6.54 -0.20 14.97
C PRO A 94 6.38 0.47 16.34
N GLY A 95 6.05 -0.31 17.37
CA GLY A 95 5.76 0.20 18.72
C GLY A 95 6.95 0.84 19.43
N GLU A 96 8.17 0.65 18.94
CA GLU A 96 9.40 1.25 19.47
C GLU A 96 9.65 2.68 18.97
N PHE A 97 8.84 3.17 18.03
CA PHE A 97 8.92 4.54 17.55
C PHE A 97 8.18 5.50 18.47
N ALA A 98 8.81 6.63 18.77
CA ALA A 98 8.21 7.75 19.48
C ALA A 98 7.94 8.93 18.51
N ASP A 99 7.23 9.94 19.00
CA ASP A 99 6.98 11.19 18.29
C ASP A 99 6.42 10.97 16.87
N THR A 100 5.50 10.01 16.74
CA THR A 100 4.90 9.68 15.46
C THR A 100 3.99 10.80 14.99
N LEU A 101 4.29 11.35 13.82
CA LEU A 101 3.49 12.37 13.13
C LEU A 101 2.99 11.81 11.80
N ARG A 102 1.68 11.96 11.55
CA ARG A 102 1.04 11.63 10.27
C ARG A 102 0.52 12.89 9.61
N GLU A 103 0.83 13.05 8.35
CA GLU A 103 0.44 14.22 7.55
C GLU A 103 -0.03 13.76 6.17
N SER A 104 -0.93 14.54 5.59
CA SER A 104 -1.32 14.39 4.19
C SER A 104 -1.12 15.71 3.47
N ARG A 105 -0.50 15.67 2.29
CA ARG A 105 -0.21 16.85 1.49
C ARG A 105 -0.58 16.61 0.04
N THR A 106 -0.97 17.68 -0.64
CA THR A 106 -1.11 17.67 -2.09
C THR A 106 0.12 18.32 -2.70
N VAL A 107 0.78 17.59 -3.60
CA VAL A 107 1.98 18.03 -4.31
C VAL A 107 1.63 18.27 -5.77
N GLY A 108 2.01 19.42 -6.31
CA GLY A 108 1.91 19.72 -7.74
C GLY A 108 3.04 19.03 -8.51
N CYS A 109 2.71 18.46 -9.67
CA CYS A 109 3.68 17.90 -10.60
C CYS A 109 4.01 18.89 -11.71
N GLU A 110 5.12 18.67 -12.43
CA GLU A 110 5.58 19.56 -13.52
C GLU A 110 4.58 19.63 -14.68
N ASP A 111 3.80 18.57 -14.90
CA ASP A 111 2.75 18.51 -15.92
C ASP A 111 1.44 19.22 -15.52
N GLY A 112 1.42 19.88 -14.36
CA GLY A 112 0.26 20.55 -13.79
C GLY A 112 -0.70 19.63 -13.05
N SER A 113 -0.48 18.32 -13.03
CA SER A 113 -1.26 17.39 -12.22
C SER A 113 -0.96 17.57 -10.73
N ARG A 114 -1.83 17.02 -9.89
CA ARG A 114 -1.67 17.06 -8.43
C ARG A 114 -1.82 15.65 -7.86
N ILE A 115 -0.90 15.27 -7.01
CA ILE A 115 -0.96 14.00 -6.29
C ILE A 115 -1.12 14.24 -4.79
N ALA A 116 -1.90 13.39 -4.15
CA ALA A 116 -2.05 13.40 -2.70
C ALA A 116 -1.03 12.44 -2.09
N VAL A 117 -0.20 12.93 -1.18
CA VAL A 117 0.86 12.16 -0.54
C VAL A 117 0.55 12.03 0.95
N GLN A 118 0.49 10.79 1.43
CA GLN A 118 0.49 10.49 2.85
C GLN A 118 1.95 10.38 3.33
N ARG A 119 2.24 10.98 4.46
CA ARG A 119 3.56 10.93 5.10
C ARG A 119 3.43 10.54 6.56
N THR A 120 4.31 9.67 7.02
CA THR A 120 4.44 9.33 8.44
C THR A 120 5.90 9.44 8.83
N SER A 121 6.17 10.12 9.92
CA SER A 121 7.50 10.20 10.52
C SER A 121 7.47 9.69 11.95
N GLY A 122 8.58 9.20 12.42
CA GLY A 122 8.75 8.77 13.81
C GLY A 122 10.22 8.79 14.20
N SER A 123 10.48 8.91 15.48
CA SER A 123 11.84 8.85 16.03
C SER A 123 12.05 7.51 16.75
N TYR A 124 13.28 7.06 16.76
CA TYR A 124 13.72 5.90 17.54
C TYR A 124 15.08 6.21 18.22
N ASN A 125 15.63 5.26 18.95
CA ASN A 125 16.89 5.45 19.66
C ASN A 125 16.89 6.71 20.55
N ARG A 126 15.81 6.90 21.34
CA ARG A 126 15.61 8.06 22.23
C ARG A 126 15.65 9.41 21.50
N GLY A 127 15.06 9.47 20.30
CA GLY A 127 14.95 10.68 19.51
C GLY A 127 16.21 11.09 18.74
N ARG A 128 17.22 10.21 18.70
CA ARG A 128 18.46 10.51 17.95
C ARG A 128 18.32 10.31 16.45
N ASP A 129 17.49 9.33 16.08
CA ASP A 129 17.33 8.91 14.68
C ASP A 129 15.86 9.09 14.26
N HIS A 130 15.66 9.51 13.03
CA HIS A 130 14.33 9.74 12.47
C HIS A 130 14.17 8.95 11.19
N ILE A 131 12.97 8.35 11.04
CA ILE A 131 12.55 7.72 9.79
C ILE A 131 11.31 8.46 9.27
N VAL A 132 11.26 8.61 7.96
CA VAL A 132 10.11 9.15 7.25
C VAL A 132 9.71 8.16 6.19
N ALA A 133 8.44 7.79 6.18
CA ALA A 133 7.84 7.02 5.10
C ALA A 133 6.77 7.86 4.41
N SER A 134 6.66 7.72 3.10
CA SER A 134 5.65 8.41 2.31
C SER A 134 4.97 7.43 1.36
N SER A 135 3.73 7.69 1.02
CA SER A 135 3.02 6.92 0.00
C SER A 135 2.03 7.77 -0.79
N THR A 136 1.73 7.33 -2.00
CA THR A 136 0.75 7.96 -2.88
C THR A 136 0.05 6.91 -3.74
N PHE A 137 -1.22 7.15 -4.01
CA PHE A 137 -1.98 6.39 -5.00
C PHE A 137 -1.85 7.03 -6.38
N LEU A 138 -1.63 6.19 -7.37
CA LEU A 138 -1.67 6.54 -8.78
C LEU A 138 -2.84 5.78 -9.39
N CYS A 139 -3.96 6.48 -9.60
CA CYS A 139 -5.17 5.89 -10.14
C CYS A 139 -5.02 5.64 -11.64
N GLY A 140 -5.38 4.43 -12.06
CA GLY A 140 -5.60 4.05 -13.44
C GLY A 140 -7.06 4.19 -13.84
N GLU A 141 -7.43 3.51 -14.92
CA GLU A 141 -8.81 3.48 -15.42
C GLU A 141 -9.77 2.86 -14.40
N GLY A 142 -10.93 3.48 -14.19
CA GLY A 142 -11.97 3.00 -13.28
C GLY A 142 -11.68 3.17 -11.78
N CYS A 143 -10.65 3.91 -11.44
CA CYS A 143 -10.22 4.16 -10.07
C CYS A 143 -10.34 5.65 -9.73
N GLU A 144 -10.82 5.96 -8.54
CA GLU A 144 -10.94 7.32 -8.00
C GLU A 144 -10.23 7.41 -6.64
N ALA A 145 -9.29 8.35 -6.51
CA ALA A 145 -8.72 8.69 -5.21
C ALA A 145 -9.74 9.52 -4.42
N VAL A 146 -10.28 8.95 -3.34
CA VAL A 146 -11.26 9.63 -2.47
C VAL A 146 -10.60 10.36 -1.31
N SER A 147 -9.39 9.97 -0.96
CA SER A 147 -8.54 10.66 0.01
C SER A 147 -7.06 10.31 -0.25
N PRO A 148 -6.10 10.99 0.39
CA PRO A 148 -4.69 10.60 0.35
C PRO A 148 -4.43 9.15 0.81
N GLU A 149 -5.36 8.61 1.59
CA GLU A 149 -5.25 7.29 2.22
C GLU A 149 -6.15 6.23 1.58
N SER A 150 -6.99 6.60 0.59
CA SER A 150 -7.95 5.64 0.04
C SER A 150 -8.32 5.90 -1.41
N VAL A 151 -8.61 4.80 -2.10
CA VAL A 151 -9.11 4.77 -3.47
C VAL A 151 -10.38 3.94 -3.55
N ARG A 152 -11.34 4.40 -4.35
CA ARG A 152 -12.59 3.74 -4.64
C ARG A 152 -12.63 3.26 -6.08
N ILE A 153 -13.18 2.07 -6.26
CA ILE A 153 -13.39 1.43 -7.56
C ILE A 153 -14.85 0.99 -7.61
N VAL A 154 -15.57 1.44 -8.63
CA VAL A 154 -16.95 0.99 -8.88
C VAL A 154 -16.96 0.23 -10.18
N LEU A 155 -17.27 -1.05 -10.13
CA LEU A 155 -17.26 -1.95 -11.28
C LEU A 155 -18.64 -2.52 -11.56
N ARG A 156 -18.97 -2.61 -12.83
CA ARG A 156 -20.04 -3.47 -13.34
C ARG A 156 -19.52 -4.89 -13.50
N LYS A 157 -20.42 -5.85 -13.55
CA LYS A 157 -20.09 -7.27 -13.86
C LYS A 157 -19.19 -7.35 -15.10
N GLY A 158 -18.06 -8.03 -14.98
CA GLY A 158 -17.06 -8.18 -16.03
C GLY A 158 -16.10 -6.98 -16.16
N GLY A 159 -16.35 -5.91 -15.39
CA GLY A 159 -15.49 -4.73 -15.38
C GLY A 159 -14.12 -4.97 -14.75
N ARG A 160 -13.17 -4.11 -15.08
CA ARG A 160 -11.80 -4.15 -14.59
C ARG A 160 -11.32 -2.73 -14.26
N ALA A 161 -10.55 -2.61 -13.22
CA ALA A 161 -9.88 -1.36 -12.84
C ALA A 161 -8.50 -1.66 -12.27
N SER A 162 -7.66 -0.65 -12.21
CA SER A 162 -6.32 -0.77 -11.63
C SER A 162 -5.84 0.53 -11.01
N PHE A 163 -4.96 0.39 -10.04
CA PHE A 163 -4.18 1.48 -9.48
C PHE A 163 -2.80 0.99 -9.05
N SER A 164 -1.91 1.92 -8.77
CA SER A 164 -0.64 1.64 -8.11
C SER A 164 -0.55 2.41 -6.80
N LEU A 165 0.04 1.79 -5.78
CA LEU A 165 0.46 2.44 -4.55
C LEU A 165 1.99 2.46 -4.54
N VAL A 166 2.57 3.65 -4.50
CA VAL A 166 4.02 3.84 -4.40
C VAL A 166 4.34 4.30 -3.00
N GLY A 167 5.35 3.66 -2.39
CA GLY A 167 5.82 4.01 -1.06
C GLY A 167 7.34 4.07 -0.96
N THR A 168 7.84 4.92 -0.09
CA THR A 168 9.25 5.13 0.20
C THR A 168 9.48 5.41 1.68
#